data_786dab54c1f2551b41fd794ce8b6da39
#
_entry.id   786dab54c1f2551b41fd794ce8b6da39
#
_cell.length_a   1.000
_cell.length_b   1.000
_cell.length_c   1.000
_cell.angle_alpha   90.00
_cell.angle_beta   90.00
_cell.angle_gamma   90.00
#
_symmetry.space_group_name_H-M   'P 1'
#
loop_
_entity.id
_entity.type
_entity.pdbx_description
1 polymer ?
#
loop_
_entity_poly.entity_id
_entity_poly.type
_entity_poly.pdbx_seq_one_letter_code
_entity_poly.pdbx_strand_id
1 'polypeptide(L)'
;REMGVTFRLFNDGVGFRYTLPDQPNLHHANIADELTEFAFAEPGTAWWKPAYLWNRAEYLYNKTPLDAVGTAQTVMTVKLADGTHVALHEAALIDYAAMNLQRSEGTTFKASLTPGSGAPKVSRDAGFSTPWRTIAIADDAAGLYHASRMELNLNEPNKLGDVSWIKPGKFVGVWWNMIKGD
;
A
#
# COMPACT_ATOMS: atom_id res chain seq x y z
N ARG A 1 15.39 -14.47 -17.95
CA ARG A 1 14.09 -13.82 -17.64
C ARG A 1 14.38 -12.36 -17.31
N GLU A 2 13.56 -11.47 -17.84
CA GLU A 2 13.67 -10.04 -17.62
C GLU A 2 12.63 -9.60 -16.60
N MET A 3 12.99 -8.65 -15.76
CA MET A 3 12.12 -7.94 -14.85
C MET A 3 12.53 -6.47 -14.85
N GLY A 4 11.59 -5.59 -15.05
CA GLY A 4 11.80 -4.15 -14.99
C GLY A 4 11.48 -3.59 -13.60
N VAL A 5 12.14 -2.50 -13.24
CA VAL A 5 11.77 -1.67 -12.10
C VAL A 5 11.58 -0.25 -12.60
N THR A 6 10.42 0.34 -12.33
CA THR A 6 10.10 1.71 -12.73
C THR A 6 9.95 2.57 -11.48
N PHE A 7 10.63 3.72 -11.45
CA PHE A 7 10.49 4.74 -10.42
C PHE A 7 9.78 5.96 -10.99
N ARG A 8 8.91 6.57 -10.18
CA ARG A 8 8.33 7.90 -10.40
C ARG A 8 8.60 8.76 -9.18
N LEU A 9 9.28 9.88 -9.39
CA LEU A 9 9.64 10.83 -8.34
C LEU A 9 8.66 12.00 -8.37
N PHE A 10 8.29 12.46 -7.19
CA PHE A 10 7.43 13.60 -6.93
C PHE A 10 8.12 14.50 -5.89
N ASN A 11 7.65 15.72 -5.75
CA ASN A 11 8.19 16.65 -4.74
C ASN A 11 7.94 16.17 -3.30
N ASP A 12 6.96 15.31 -3.12
CA ASP A 12 6.46 14.82 -1.84
C ASP A 12 6.63 13.29 -1.68
N GLY A 13 7.45 12.66 -2.52
CA GLY A 13 7.74 11.24 -2.36
C GLY A 13 8.14 10.51 -3.63
N VAL A 14 8.12 9.19 -3.56
CA VAL A 14 8.48 8.30 -4.66
C VAL A 14 7.53 7.10 -4.70
N GLY A 15 7.18 6.71 -5.91
CA GLY A 15 6.56 5.43 -6.21
C GLY A 15 7.48 4.56 -7.03
N PHE A 16 7.50 3.25 -6.76
CA PHE A 16 8.17 2.29 -7.65
C PHE A 16 7.33 1.03 -7.81
N ARG A 17 7.52 0.35 -8.92
CA ARG A 17 6.85 -0.92 -9.22
C ARG A 17 7.72 -1.84 -10.03
N TYR A 18 7.42 -3.12 -9.97
CA TYR A 18 8.04 -4.14 -10.81
C TYR A 18 7.17 -4.39 -12.04
N THR A 19 7.82 -4.73 -13.16
CA THR A 19 7.15 -5.15 -14.39
C THR A 19 7.71 -6.50 -14.81
N LEU A 20 6.84 -7.44 -15.07
CA LEU A 20 7.14 -8.73 -15.65
C LEU A 20 6.61 -8.72 -17.10
N PRO A 21 7.45 -8.38 -18.09
CA PRO A 21 7.01 -8.36 -19.47
C PRO A 21 6.65 -9.77 -19.96
N ASP A 22 5.78 -9.87 -20.93
CA ASP A 22 5.59 -11.12 -21.66
C ASP A 22 6.88 -11.45 -22.39
N GLN A 23 7.33 -12.70 -22.27
CA GLN A 23 8.62 -13.13 -22.81
C GLN A 23 8.57 -14.64 -23.09
N PRO A 24 9.37 -15.14 -24.06
CA PRO A 24 9.28 -16.53 -24.52
C PRO A 24 9.33 -17.61 -23.42
N ASN A 25 9.97 -17.31 -22.30
CA ASN A 25 10.21 -18.25 -21.20
C ASN A 25 9.37 -17.92 -19.94
N LEU A 26 8.38 -17.03 -20.06
CA LEU A 26 7.51 -16.65 -18.94
C LEU A 26 6.16 -16.15 -19.49
N HIS A 27 5.19 -17.04 -19.61
CA HIS A 27 3.84 -16.71 -20.03
C HIS A 27 2.89 -16.57 -18.84
N HIS A 28 3.21 -17.21 -17.73
CA HIS A 28 2.43 -17.17 -16.49
C HIS A 28 3.36 -17.05 -15.29
N ALA A 29 3.00 -16.20 -14.34
CA ALA A 29 3.79 -15.94 -13.13
C ALA A 29 3.00 -16.32 -11.88
N ASN A 30 3.62 -17.14 -11.06
CA ASN A 30 3.17 -17.47 -9.71
C ASN A 30 4.10 -16.78 -8.71
N ILE A 31 3.60 -15.77 -8.02
CA ILE A 31 4.37 -15.00 -7.03
C ILE A 31 4.07 -15.57 -5.65
N ALA A 32 5.07 -16.20 -5.06
CA ALA A 32 4.98 -16.75 -3.72
C ALA A 32 5.12 -15.65 -2.67
N ASP A 33 6.01 -14.67 -2.89
CA ASP A 33 6.23 -13.54 -1.99
C ASP A 33 6.89 -12.36 -2.73
N GLU A 34 6.86 -11.19 -2.11
CA GLU A 34 7.57 -9.98 -2.53
C GLU A 34 8.60 -9.63 -1.47
N LEU A 35 9.88 -9.52 -1.90
CA LEU A 35 11.00 -9.31 -0.99
C LEU A 35 11.41 -7.84 -0.86
N THR A 36 10.54 -6.92 -1.26
CA THR A 36 10.75 -5.48 -1.10
C THR A 36 10.93 -5.13 0.36
N GLU A 37 11.97 -4.37 0.67
CA GLU A 37 12.26 -3.87 2.01
C GLU A 37 12.26 -2.35 2.04
N PHE A 38 11.82 -1.82 3.18
CA PHE A 38 11.81 -0.40 3.53
C PHE A 38 12.62 -0.25 4.82
N ALA A 39 13.83 0.24 4.72
CA ALA A 39 14.71 0.47 5.86
C ALA A 39 14.72 1.95 6.24
N PHE A 40 14.37 2.25 7.48
CA PHE A 40 14.50 3.60 8.03
C PHE A 40 15.88 3.76 8.65
N ALA A 41 16.60 4.81 8.26
CA ALA A 41 17.94 5.08 8.73
C ALA A 41 17.96 5.56 10.20
N GLU A 42 16.83 6.07 10.69
CA GLU A 42 16.70 6.65 12.03
C GLU A 42 15.55 6.02 12.81
N PRO A 43 15.59 6.04 14.14
CA PRO A 43 14.47 5.65 14.97
C PRO A 43 13.31 6.64 14.78
N GLY A 44 12.11 6.20 15.14
CA GLY A 44 10.91 7.02 14.99
C GLY A 44 9.74 6.47 15.76
N THR A 45 8.63 7.17 15.66
CA THR A 45 7.32 6.74 16.17
C THR A 45 6.42 6.37 15.02
N ALA A 46 5.83 5.19 15.07
CA ALA A 46 4.88 4.71 14.07
C ALA A 46 3.43 4.78 14.57
N TRP A 47 2.52 5.15 13.67
CA TRP A 47 1.07 4.98 13.81
C TRP A 47 0.64 3.90 12.81
N TRP A 48 0.09 2.81 13.33
CA TRP A 48 -0.17 1.62 12.54
C TRP A 48 -1.34 0.81 13.08
N LYS A 49 -1.96 0.01 12.20
CA LYS A 49 -2.97 -1.00 12.57
C LYS A 49 -2.41 -2.39 12.34
N PRO A 50 -2.73 -3.37 13.22
CA PRO A 50 -2.27 -4.74 13.03
C PRO A 50 -2.87 -5.37 11.76
N ALA A 51 -2.06 -6.13 11.03
CA ALA A 51 -2.48 -6.91 9.87
C ALA A 51 -2.74 -8.38 10.28
N TYR A 52 -3.44 -9.10 9.41
CA TYR A 52 -3.74 -10.55 9.51
C TYR A 52 -4.49 -10.98 10.77
N LEU A 53 -5.11 -10.07 11.49
CA LEU A 53 -6.01 -10.46 12.55
C LEU A 53 -7.33 -10.93 11.96
N TRP A 54 -7.87 -12.01 12.54
CA TRP A 54 -9.05 -12.67 12.04
C TRP A 54 -10.27 -11.74 12.00
N ASN A 55 -10.94 -11.78 10.86
CA ASN A 55 -12.33 -11.36 10.67
C ASN A 55 -12.60 -9.84 10.59
N ARG A 56 -11.62 -8.94 10.60
CA ARG A 56 -11.86 -7.51 10.39
C ARG A 56 -10.58 -6.75 10.02
N ALA A 57 -10.76 -5.57 9.45
CA ALA A 57 -9.69 -4.61 9.16
C ALA A 57 -9.77 -3.33 10.01
N GLU A 58 -10.88 -3.13 10.73
CA GLU A 58 -11.14 -1.95 11.55
C GLU A 58 -10.58 -2.15 12.97
N TYR A 59 -9.31 -1.77 13.14
CA TYR A 59 -8.65 -1.75 14.45
C TYR A 59 -8.33 -0.32 14.85
N LEU A 60 -8.17 -0.11 16.15
CA LEU A 60 -7.58 1.13 16.66
C LEU A 60 -6.12 1.23 16.22
N TYR A 61 -5.68 2.46 15.99
CA TYR A 61 -4.27 2.73 15.74
C TYR A 61 -3.42 2.48 16.98
N ASN A 62 -2.33 1.76 16.81
CA ASN A 62 -1.25 1.70 17.75
C ASN A 62 -0.30 2.86 17.50
N LYS A 63 0.24 3.43 18.57
CA LYS A 63 1.34 4.39 18.53
C LYS A 63 2.50 3.79 19.31
N THR A 64 3.57 3.42 18.62
CA THR A 64 4.72 2.74 19.23
C THR A 64 6.03 3.27 18.66
N PRO A 65 7.16 3.03 19.33
CA PRO A 65 8.45 3.11 18.66
C PRO A 65 8.46 2.24 17.39
N LEU A 66 9.24 2.64 16.41
CA LEU A 66 9.29 1.98 15.09
C LEU A 66 9.75 0.52 15.19
N ASP A 67 10.69 0.23 16.06
CA ASP A 67 11.22 -1.12 16.35
C ASP A 67 10.26 -2.00 17.16
N ALA A 68 9.18 -1.46 17.68
CA ALA A 68 8.12 -2.20 18.37
C ALA A 68 6.89 -2.50 17.47
N VAL A 69 6.92 -2.09 16.20
CA VAL A 69 5.87 -2.45 15.24
C VAL A 69 5.96 -3.93 14.91
N GLY A 70 4.83 -4.61 14.88
CA GLY A 70 4.73 -6.00 14.43
C GLY A 70 4.48 -6.11 12.92
N THR A 71 3.37 -6.74 12.55
CA THR A 71 2.88 -6.75 11.17
C THR A 71 1.77 -5.72 11.03
N ALA A 72 1.97 -4.74 10.17
CA ALA A 72 1.11 -3.57 10.01
C ALA A 72 0.35 -3.58 8.68
N GLN A 73 -0.90 -3.13 8.71
CA GLN A 73 -1.58 -2.73 7.48
C GLN A 73 -0.94 -1.46 6.90
N THR A 74 -0.97 -1.29 5.59
CA THR A 74 -0.78 0.02 4.97
C THR A 74 -2.11 0.81 5.04
N VAL A 75 -2.11 2.09 5.23
CA VAL A 75 -1.00 3.03 5.37
C VAL A 75 -0.36 2.91 6.76
N MET A 76 0.96 2.83 6.81
CA MET A 76 1.72 3.02 8.03
C MET A 76 2.39 4.40 8.00
N THR A 77 2.14 5.22 9.03
CA THR A 77 2.72 6.56 9.14
C THR A 77 3.82 6.57 10.21
N VAL A 78 4.92 7.20 9.91
CA VAL A 78 6.09 7.29 10.78
C VAL A 78 6.51 8.75 10.92
N LYS A 79 6.85 9.16 12.14
CA LYS A 79 7.61 10.37 12.41
C LYS A 79 9.01 9.99 12.87
N LEU A 80 10.01 10.38 12.11
CA LEU A 80 11.42 10.13 12.42
C LEU A 80 11.95 11.05 13.50
N ALA A 81 13.14 10.78 14.01
CA ALA A 81 13.77 11.53 15.09
C ALA A 81 14.08 12.98 14.67
N ASP A 82 14.43 13.22 13.41
CA ASP A 82 14.69 14.54 12.84
C ASP A 82 13.41 15.38 12.59
N GLY A 83 12.23 14.78 12.80
CA GLY A 83 10.93 15.40 12.58
C GLY A 83 10.28 15.07 11.25
N THR A 84 11.00 14.48 10.31
CA THR A 84 10.46 14.03 9.00
C THR A 84 9.31 13.06 9.18
N HIS A 85 8.24 13.27 8.43
CA HIS A 85 7.07 12.38 8.39
C HIS A 85 7.10 11.54 7.12
N VAL A 86 6.87 10.24 7.27
CA VAL A 86 6.88 9.26 6.18
C VAL A 86 5.61 8.44 6.21
N ALA A 87 5.01 8.19 5.05
CA ALA A 87 3.92 7.23 4.92
C ALA A 87 4.27 6.16 3.89
N LEU A 88 4.14 4.90 4.28
CA LEU A 88 4.31 3.74 3.40
C LEU A 88 2.95 3.22 2.99
N HIS A 89 2.72 3.14 1.67
CA HIS A 89 1.46 2.65 1.11
C HIS A 89 1.68 2.01 -0.28
N GLU A 90 0.59 1.81 -0.99
CA GLU A 90 0.57 1.30 -2.36
C GLU A 90 -0.48 2.04 -3.19
N ALA A 91 -0.27 2.11 -4.50
CA ALA A 91 -1.23 2.68 -5.44
C ALA A 91 -1.45 1.75 -6.64
N ALA A 92 -2.55 1.93 -7.35
CA ALA A 92 -2.96 1.08 -8.47
C ALA A 92 -2.98 -0.42 -8.09
N LEU A 93 -3.61 -0.75 -6.97
CA LEU A 93 -3.85 -2.13 -6.55
C LEU A 93 -4.95 -2.73 -7.44
N ILE A 94 -4.55 -3.29 -8.57
CA ILE A 94 -5.44 -3.87 -9.57
C ILE A 94 -4.98 -5.29 -9.86
N ASP A 95 -5.84 -6.26 -9.60
CA ASP A 95 -5.60 -7.68 -9.86
C ASP A 95 -4.24 -8.17 -9.28
N TYR A 96 -4.02 -7.85 -8.03
CA TYR A 96 -2.82 -8.19 -7.28
C TYR A 96 -3.12 -8.29 -5.78
N ALA A 97 -2.26 -8.98 -5.03
CA ALA A 97 -2.38 -9.07 -3.57
C ALA A 97 -2.01 -7.74 -2.89
N ALA A 98 -2.82 -7.31 -1.93
CA ALA A 98 -2.55 -6.12 -1.14
C ALA A 98 -1.29 -6.28 -0.28
N MET A 99 -0.51 -5.21 -0.15
CA MET A 99 0.69 -5.17 0.67
C MET A 99 0.36 -4.82 2.12
N ASN A 100 0.89 -5.60 3.03
CA ASN A 100 1.11 -5.24 4.41
C ASN A 100 2.62 -5.12 4.66
N LEU A 101 2.99 -4.66 5.83
CA LEU A 101 4.38 -4.45 6.23
C LEU A 101 4.70 -5.33 7.44
N GLN A 102 5.68 -6.18 7.31
CA GLN A 102 6.19 -7.01 8.39
C GLN A 102 7.58 -6.52 8.79
N ARG A 103 7.75 -6.16 10.05
CA ARG A 103 9.09 -5.83 10.55
C ARG A 103 9.99 -7.07 10.46
N SER A 104 11.13 -6.92 9.82
CA SER A 104 12.16 -7.98 9.72
C SER A 104 13.22 -7.83 10.79
N GLU A 105 13.92 -6.71 10.84
CA GLU A 105 14.97 -6.44 11.82
C GLU A 105 15.05 -4.93 12.10
N GLY A 106 15.27 -4.56 13.36
CA GLY A 106 15.42 -3.15 13.77
C GLY A 106 14.28 -2.29 13.27
N THR A 107 14.59 -1.32 12.40
CA THR A 107 13.66 -0.39 11.74
C THR A 107 13.38 -0.74 10.28
N THR A 108 13.68 -1.97 9.85
CA THR A 108 13.44 -2.47 8.51
C THR A 108 12.12 -3.23 8.43
N PHE A 109 11.33 -2.90 7.42
CA PHE A 109 10.05 -3.54 7.12
C PHE A 109 10.11 -4.20 5.76
N LYS A 110 9.64 -5.42 5.68
CA LYS A 110 9.47 -6.18 4.45
C LYS A 110 8.02 -6.10 3.98
N ALA A 111 7.81 -6.00 2.69
CA ALA A 111 6.50 -6.21 2.09
C ALA A 111 5.99 -7.62 2.44
N SER A 112 4.72 -7.70 2.81
CA SER A 112 4.04 -8.95 3.15
C SER A 112 2.70 -8.96 2.42
N LEU A 113 2.65 -9.70 1.33
CA LEU A 113 1.46 -9.77 0.49
C LEU A 113 0.36 -10.55 1.20
N THR A 114 -0.86 -10.04 1.14
CA THR A 114 -2.05 -10.73 1.65
C THR A 114 -2.23 -12.05 0.90
N PRO A 115 -2.29 -13.19 1.59
CA PRO A 115 -2.53 -14.46 0.93
C PRO A 115 -3.97 -14.54 0.40
N GLY A 116 -4.15 -15.21 -0.74
CA GLY A 116 -5.45 -15.69 -1.18
C GLY A 116 -5.88 -16.94 -0.40
N SER A 117 -6.88 -17.64 -0.91
CA SER A 117 -7.37 -18.91 -0.31
C SER A 117 -6.37 -20.07 -0.44
N GLY A 118 -5.21 -19.85 -1.06
CA GLY A 118 -4.14 -20.81 -1.24
C GLY A 118 -2.86 -20.14 -1.76
N ALA A 119 -1.77 -20.92 -1.89
CA ALA A 119 -0.56 -20.48 -2.57
C ALA A 119 -0.72 -20.66 -4.09
N PRO A 120 -0.13 -19.79 -4.93
CA PRO A 120 0.69 -18.62 -4.63
C PRO A 120 -0.15 -17.40 -4.21
N LYS A 121 0.49 -16.34 -3.70
CA LYS A 121 -0.19 -15.09 -3.31
C LYS A 121 -0.74 -14.33 -4.52
N VAL A 122 -0.06 -14.41 -5.67
CA VAL A 122 -0.51 -13.87 -6.94
C VAL A 122 -0.26 -14.91 -8.05
N SER A 123 -1.25 -15.13 -8.91
CA SER A 123 -1.17 -16.02 -10.05
C SER A 123 -1.83 -15.34 -11.24
N ARG A 124 -1.05 -14.98 -12.27
CA ARG A 124 -1.55 -14.29 -13.44
C ARG A 124 -0.62 -14.42 -14.63
N ASP A 125 -1.16 -14.15 -15.82
CA ASP A 125 -0.36 -14.16 -17.04
C ASP A 125 0.66 -13.02 -17.05
N ALA A 126 1.81 -13.26 -17.66
CA ALA A 126 2.87 -12.26 -17.81
C ALA A 126 2.40 -11.07 -18.67
N GLY A 127 3.22 -10.03 -18.75
CA GLY A 127 2.82 -8.77 -19.38
C GLY A 127 2.11 -7.82 -18.42
N PHE A 128 2.42 -7.88 -17.12
CA PHE A 128 1.83 -7.02 -16.11
C PHE A 128 2.87 -6.25 -15.29
N SER A 129 2.39 -5.22 -14.59
CA SER A 129 3.13 -4.53 -13.53
C SER A 129 2.46 -4.77 -12.19
N THR A 130 3.27 -4.82 -11.13
CA THR A 130 2.76 -4.83 -9.74
C THR A 130 2.10 -3.50 -9.41
N PRO A 131 1.32 -3.40 -8.33
CA PRO A 131 0.99 -2.11 -7.73
C PRO A 131 2.24 -1.28 -7.45
N TRP A 132 2.09 0.03 -7.40
CA TRP A 132 3.15 0.92 -6.97
C TRP A 132 3.36 0.78 -5.46
N ARG A 133 4.60 0.69 -5.03
CA ARG A 133 5.01 0.85 -3.64
C ARG A 133 5.32 2.33 -3.45
N THR A 134 4.66 2.96 -2.50
CA THR A 134 4.73 4.41 -2.32
C THR A 134 5.38 4.77 -0.99
N ILE A 135 6.24 5.77 -1.05
CA ILE A 135 6.91 6.39 0.09
C ILE A 135 6.61 7.89 0.00
N ALA A 136 5.63 8.35 0.75
CA ALA A 136 5.37 9.78 0.89
C ALA A 136 6.25 10.36 1.99
N ILE A 137 6.78 11.57 1.78
CA ILE A 137 7.71 12.24 2.68
C ILE A 137 7.25 13.69 2.85
N ALA A 138 7.20 14.17 4.08
CA ALA A 138 6.80 15.55 4.40
C ALA A 138 7.44 16.03 5.68
N ASP A 139 7.49 17.35 5.86
CA ASP A 139 8.01 17.99 7.07
C ASP A 139 7.07 17.83 8.27
N ASP A 140 5.78 17.62 8.02
CA ASP A 140 4.77 17.45 9.05
C ASP A 140 3.61 16.52 8.60
N ALA A 141 2.69 16.25 9.53
CA ALA A 141 1.54 15.38 9.27
C ALA A 141 0.55 15.98 8.26
N ALA A 142 0.43 17.29 8.16
CA ALA A 142 -0.43 17.95 7.18
C ALA A 142 0.13 17.80 5.77
N GLY A 143 1.46 17.87 5.64
CA GLY A 143 2.17 17.58 4.39
C GLY A 143 1.90 16.17 3.88
N LEU A 144 1.89 15.15 4.75
CA LEU A 144 1.53 13.79 4.34
C LEU A 144 0.10 13.69 3.80
N TYR A 145 -0.85 14.44 4.36
CA TYR A 145 -2.21 14.48 3.83
C TYR A 145 -2.22 15.03 2.39
N HIS A 146 -1.42 16.05 2.10
CA HIS A 146 -1.30 16.59 0.76
C HIS A 146 -0.55 15.65 -0.20
N ALA A 147 0.44 14.93 0.30
CA ALA A 147 1.21 13.93 -0.46
C ALA A 147 0.35 12.77 -1.00
N SER A 148 -0.85 12.53 -0.47
CA SER A 148 -1.80 11.55 -0.99
C SER A 148 -2.16 11.76 -2.48
N ARG A 149 -1.97 12.97 -3.01
CA ARG A 149 -2.14 13.26 -4.44
C ARG A 149 -1.15 12.49 -5.33
N MET A 150 0.03 12.17 -4.81
CA MET A 150 1.01 11.33 -5.51
C MET A 150 0.39 9.97 -5.86
N GLU A 151 -0.35 9.37 -4.95
CA GLU A 151 -0.99 8.07 -5.18
C GLU A 151 -2.06 8.13 -6.26
N LEU A 152 -2.83 9.22 -6.32
CA LEU A 152 -3.79 9.43 -7.41
C LEU A 152 -3.08 9.54 -8.77
N ASN A 153 -1.91 10.19 -8.83
CA ASN A 153 -1.13 10.34 -10.06
C ASN A 153 -0.41 9.05 -10.49
N LEU A 154 -0.33 8.05 -9.64
CA LEU A 154 0.21 6.73 -9.95
C LEU A 154 -0.84 5.76 -10.49
N ASN A 155 -2.11 6.07 -10.36
CA ASN A 155 -3.20 5.30 -10.94
C ASN A 155 -3.39 5.62 -12.44
N GLU A 156 -3.96 4.67 -13.17
CA GLU A 156 -4.32 4.87 -14.56
C GLU A 156 -5.40 5.97 -14.70
N PRO A 157 -5.41 6.70 -15.80
CA PRO A 157 -6.46 7.68 -16.09
C PRO A 157 -7.86 7.04 -16.05
N ASN A 158 -8.85 7.86 -15.75
CA ASN A 158 -10.26 7.46 -15.84
C ASN A 158 -10.60 6.90 -17.22
N LYS A 159 -11.19 5.72 -17.28
CA LYS A 159 -11.62 5.03 -18.51
C LYS A 159 -13.11 5.16 -18.80
N LEU A 160 -13.88 5.82 -17.93
CA LEU A 160 -15.33 6.01 -18.11
C LEU A 160 -15.68 7.13 -19.11
N GLY A 161 -14.69 7.91 -19.55
CA GLY A 161 -14.92 9.05 -20.41
C GLY A 161 -15.57 10.21 -19.66
N ASP A 162 -16.71 10.72 -20.15
CA ASP A 162 -17.43 11.80 -19.48
C ASP A 162 -18.02 11.33 -18.14
N VAL A 163 -17.59 11.97 -17.07
CA VAL A 163 -18.05 11.73 -15.69
C VAL A 163 -18.79 12.94 -15.09
N SER A 164 -19.19 13.90 -15.92
CA SER A 164 -19.88 15.13 -15.48
C SER A 164 -21.22 14.86 -14.79
N TRP A 165 -21.80 13.69 -15.00
CA TRP A 165 -23.03 13.22 -14.35
C TRP A 165 -22.82 12.84 -12.87
N ILE A 166 -21.59 12.60 -12.44
CA ILE A 166 -21.26 12.29 -11.05
C ILE A 166 -21.31 13.58 -10.23
N LYS A 167 -22.24 13.64 -9.28
CA LYS A 167 -22.41 14.75 -8.35
C LYS A 167 -22.11 14.27 -6.94
N PRO A 168 -20.89 14.49 -6.43
CA PRO A 168 -20.55 14.15 -5.04
C PRO A 168 -21.49 14.86 -4.06
N GLY A 169 -21.91 14.17 -3.03
CA GLY A 169 -22.84 14.73 -2.04
C GLY A 169 -22.77 13.98 -0.71
N LYS A 170 -23.46 14.52 0.28
CA LYS A 170 -23.67 13.87 1.55
C LYS A 170 -24.95 13.05 1.50
N PHE A 171 -24.95 11.87 2.09
CA PHE A 171 -26.15 11.06 2.23
C PHE A 171 -26.24 10.51 3.66
N VAL A 172 -27.44 10.13 4.07
CA VAL A 172 -27.70 9.42 5.31
C VAL A 172 -28.06 7.99 4.95
N GLY A 173 -27.32 7.04 5.50
CA GLY A 173 -27.57 5.61 5.30
C GLY A 173 -27.91 4.94 6.64
N VAL A 174 -28.96 4.10 6.64
CA VAL A 174 -29.35 3.28 7.79
C VAL A 174 -28.74 1.89 7.59
N TRP A 175 -27.50 1.70 8.04
CA TRP A 175 -26.77 0.46 7.78
C TRP A 175 -27.12 -0.65 8.77
N TRP A 176 -27.00 -0.37 10.05
CA TRP A 176 -27.17 -1.37 11.11
C TRP A 176 -28.62 -1.81 11.34
N ASN A 177 -29.57 -0.91 11.18
CA ASN A 177 -30.99 -1.24 11.31
C ASN A 177 -31.47 -2.20 10.22
N MET A 178 -30.90 -2.12 9.01
CA MET A 178 -31.20 -3.07 7.94
C MET A 178 -30.76 -4.50 8.28
N ILE A 179 -29.72 -4.66 9.10
CA ILE A 179 -29.18 -5.97 9.50
C ILE A 179 -29.90 -6.50 10.74
N LYS A 180 -30.35 -5.62 11.61
CA LYS A 180 -31.01 -6.01 12.88
C LYS A 180 -32.49 -6.39 12.73
N GLY A 181 -33.12 -6.07 11.62
CA GLY A 181 -34.49 -6.47 11.32
C GLY A 181 -35.56 -5.79 12.19
N ASP A 182 -35.28 -4.58 12.70
CA ASP A 182 -36.22 -3.75 13.45
C ASP A 182 -37.01 -2.82 12.52
#